data_5e2a24d1a444268d3cc105452a03837b
#
_entry.id   5e2a24d1a444268d3cc105452a03837b
#
_cell.length_a   1.000
_cell.length_b   1.000
_cell.length_c   1.000
_cell.angle_alpha   90.00
_cell.angle_beta   90.00
_cell.angle_gamma   90.00
#
_symmetry.space_group_name_H-M   'P 1'
#
loop_
_entity.id
_entity.type
_entity.pdbx_description
1 polymer ?
#
loop_
_entity_poly.entity_id
_entity_poly.type
_entity_poly.pdbx_seq_one_letter_code
_entity_poly.pdbx_strand_id
1 'polypeptide(L)'
;MQTPPDTPPPAPAGEAPTTAPARGHVLVVDDDPTVAEVVAGYLTGAGYDVARAADGPAALALYAARRPDLAVLDLMLPGMDGFEVCRRMRAHGPVPVIMLTARGDEDDRILGLETGADDYVTKPFSPRELVLRVDSVLRRARAAAVPAGQPRLLEGAGLVLDPAARSASCRGRLLALTLREFDLLAFFLRHPGRVFTREELMREVWGWDFGDLSTVTVHVRRLRGKVEADPAHPELIRTVWGVGYRLDLPGGDTAALDDGAAS
;
A
#
# COMPACT_ATOMS: atom_id res chain seq x y z
N MET A 1 -68.51 34.82 -26.61
CA MET A 1 -67.88 33.47 -26.55
C MET A 1 -66.38 33.72 -26.57
N GLN A 2 -65.77 33.83 -25.35
CA GLN A 2 -64.36 34.17 -25.15
C GLN A 2 -63.63 32.88 -24.89
N THR A 3 -62.59 32.55 -25.74
CA THR A 3 -61.65 31.46 -25.56
C THR A 3 -60.72 31.73 -24.37
N PRO A 4 -60.49 30.78 -23.47
CA PRO A 4 -59.53 30.97 -22.39
C PRO A 4 -58.07 30.95 -22.90
N PRO A 5 -57.10 31.62 -22.21
CA PRO A 5 -55.73 31.69 -22.63
C PRO A 5 -55.04 30.34 -22.42
N ASP A 6 -54.24 29.98 -23.42
CA ASP A 6 -53.41 28.80 -23.49
C ASP A 6 -52.31 28.86 -22.39
N THR A 7 -52.31 27.90 -21.47
CA THR A 7 -51.30 27.78 -20.42
C THR A 7 -50.09 27.01 -20.99
N PRO A 8 -48.86 27.54 -20.96
CA PRO A 8 -47.69 26.82 -21.45
C PRO A 8 -47.41 25.57 -20.60
N PRO A 9 -46.89 24.49 -21.21
CA PRO A 9 -46.55 23.26 -20.49
C PRO A 9 -45.44 23.52 -19.49
N PRO A 10 -45.39 22.76 -18.34
CA PRO A 10 -44.33 22.88 -17.36
C PRO A 10 -42.98 22.43 -17.97
N ALA A 11 -41.96 23.22 -17.66
CA ALA A 11 -40.58 22.88 -18.05
C ALA A 11 -40.16 21.51 -17.49
N PRO A 12 -39.38 20.73 -18.24
CA PRO A 12 -38.92 19.44 -17.73
C PRO A 12 -38.11 19.64 -16.46
N ALA A 13 -38.46 18.89 -15.42
CA ALA A 13 -37.69 18.83 -14.18
C ALA A 13 -36.23 18.45 -14.51
N GLY A 14 -35.32 19.34 -14.14
CA GLY A 14 -33.89 19.10 -14.34
C GLY A 14 -33.51 17.77 -13.70
N GLU A 15 -32.99 16.85 -14.51
CA GLU A 15 -32.35 15.64 -14.02
C GLU A 15 -31.22 16.04 -13.08
N ALA A 16 -31.33 15.62 -11.82
CA ALA A 16 -30.23 15.73 -10.89
C ALA A 16 -29.00 15.02 -11.50
N PRO A 17 -27.80 15.60 -11.40
CA PRO A 17 -26.62 14.96 -11.96
C PRO A 17 -26.48 13.59 -11.31
N THR A 18 -26.57 12.54 -12.12
CA THR A 18 -26.29 11.17 -11.72
C THR A 18 -24.81 11.11 -11.35
N THR A 19 -24.51 11.28 -10.07
CA THR A 19 -23.14 11.18 -9.56
C THR A 19 -22.70 9.72 -9.80
N ALA A 20 -21.76 9.53 -10.70
CA ALA A 20 -21.15 8.21 -10.87
C ALA A 20 -20.68 7.69 -9.49
N PRO A 21 -20.83 6.39 -9.21
CA PRO A 21 -20.42 5.86 -7.92
C PRO A 21 -18.94 6.18 -7.67
N ALA A 22 -18.64 6.71 -6.48
CA ALA A 22 -17.27 7.07 -6.11
C ALA A 22 -16.32 5.88 -6.28
N ARG A 23 -15.12 6.13 -6.79
CA ARG A 23 -14.08 5.10 -6.99
C ARG A 23 -13.59 4.47 -5.69
N GLY A 24 -13.93 5.05 -4.55
CA GLY A 24 -13.60 4.60 -3.20
C GLY A 24 -13.61 5.76 -2.23
N HIS A 25 -13.52 5.45 -0.94
CA HIS A 25 -13.46 6.41 0.14
C HIS A 25 -12.02 6.51 0.67
N VAL A 26 -11.44 7.71 0.65
CA VAL A 26 -10.06 7.98 1.09
C VAL A 26 -10.08 8.94 2.27
N LEU A 27 -9.37 8.59 3.34
CA LEU A 27 -9.14 9.47 4.47
C LEU A 27 -7.77 10.14 4.30
N VAL A 28 -7.74 11.47 4.29
CA VAL A 28 -6.52 12.29 4.24
C VAL A 28 -6.31 12.93 5.61
N VAL A 29 -5.13 12.72 6.19
CA VAL A 29 -4.76 13.24 7.51
C VAL A 29 -3.46 14.01 7.38
N ASP A 30 -3.53 15.32 7.53
CA ASP A 30 -2.38 16.24 7.48
C ASP A 30 -2.75 17.49 8.28
N ASP A 31 -1.86 17.97 9.15
CA ASP A 31 -2.09 19.15 9.98
C ASP A 31 -1.91 20.46 9.20
N ASP A 32 -1.23 20.42 8.04
CA ASP A 32 -1.18 21.54 7.10
C ASP A 32 -2.47 21.55 6.24
N PRO A 33 -3.37 22.53 6.47
CA PRO A 33 -4.62 22.62 5.73
C PRO A 33 -4.43 22.82 4.23
N THR A 34 -3.30 23.43 3.80
CA THR A 34 -2.97 23.65 2.39
C THR A 34 -2.63 22.33 1.70
N VAL A 35 -1.82 21.51 2.36
CA VAL A 35 -1.47 20.17 1.84
C VAL A 35 -2.71 19.28 1.80
N ALA A 36 -3.48 19.23 2.89
CA ALA A 36 -4.71 18.45 2.98
C ALA A 36 -5.73 18.84 1.89
N GLU A 37 -5.90 20.15 1.62
CA GLU A 37 -6.81 20.66 0.61
C GLU A 37 -6.35 20.29 -0.81
N VAL A 38 -5.09 20.51 -1.11
CA VAL A 38 -4.51 20.17 -2.43
C VAL A 38 -4.64 18.66 -2.69
N VAL A 39 -4.27 17.83 -1.74
CA VAL A 39 -4.37 16.36 -1.85
C VAL A 39 -5.83 15.94 -2.04
N ALA A 40 -6.74 16.46 -1.21
CA ALA A 40 -8.16 16.15 -1.32
C ALA A 40 -8.75 16.59 -2.66
N GLY A 41 -8.37 17.77 -3.16
CA GLY A 41 -8.82 18.28 -4.46
C GLY A 41 -8.41 17.37 -5.62
N TYR A 42 -7.16 16.90 -5.64
CA TYR A 42 -6.69 15.97 -6.67
C TYR A 42 -7.35 14.60 -6.58
N LEU A 43 -7.56 14.07 -5.39
CA LEU A 43 -8.26 12.80 -5.19
C LEU A 43 -9.75 12.90 -5.58
N THR A 44 -10.42 13.98 -5.19
CA THR A 44 -11.83 14.23 -5.58
C THR A 44 -11.94 14.38 -7.10
N GLY A 45 -11.01 15.12 -7.72
CA GLY A 45 -10.94 15.24 -9.18
C GLY A 45 -10.70 13.91 -9.90
N ALA A 46 -10.08 12.95 -9.23
CA ALA A 46 -9.90 11.57 -9.71
C ALA A 46 -11.12 10.67 -9.43
N GLY A 47 -12.18 11.18 -8.80
CA GLY A 47 -13.43 10.48 -8.52
C GLY A 47 -13.49 9.74 -7.19
N TYR A 48 -12.61 10.07 -6.24
CA TYR A 48 -12.67 9.54 -4.87
C TYR A 48 -13.58 10.39 -3.98
N ASP A 49 -14.25 9.73 -3.02
CA ASP A 49 -14.87 10.40 -1.88
C ASP A 49 -13.81 10.62 -0.80
N VAL A 50 -13.61 11.85 -0.35
CA VAL A 50 -12.48 12.20 0.52
C VAL A 50 -12.97 12.79 1.84
N ALA A 51 -12.59 12.14 2.94
CA ALA A 51 -12.67 12.71 4.28
C ALA A 51 -11.32 13.32 4.67
N ARG A 52 -11.31 14.40 5.45
CA ARG A 52 -10.11 15.08 5.93
C ARG A 52 -10.08 15.17 7.44
N ALA A 53 -8.92 14.96 8.05
CA ALA A 53 -8.65 15.20 9.45
C ALA A 53 -7.36 16.01 9.59
N ALA A 54 -7.27 16.85 10.59
CA ALA A 54 -6.10 17.67 10.89
C ALA A 54 -5.21 17.08 12.01
N ASP A 55 -5.66 16.00 12.66
CA ASP A 55 -4.96 15.36 13.77
C ASP A 55 -5.35 13.89 13.93
N GLY A 56 -4.61 13.18 14.77
CA GLY A 56 -4.82 11.75 15.01
C GLY A 56 -6.21 11.41 15.61
N PRO A 57 -6.66 12.09 16.67
CA PRO A 57 -7.98 11.87 17.26
C PRO A 57 -9.13 12.05 16.25
N ALA A 58 -9.11 13.12 15.45
CA ALA A 58 -10.10 13.36 14.40
C ALA A 58 -10.06 12.27 13.32
N ALA A 59 -8.86 11.85 12.93
CA ALA A 59 -8.68 10.75 11.97
C ALA A 59 -9.29 9.44 12.47
N LEU A 60 -9.07 9.07 13.73
CA LEU A 60 -9.64 7.87 14.33
C LEU A 60 -11.17 7.94 14.48
N ALA A 61 -11.71 9.13 14.79
CA ALA A 61 -13.16 9.35 14.85
C ALA A 61 -13.81 9.16 13.46
N LEU A 62 -13.22 9.73 12.41
CA LEU A 62 -13.69 9.55 11.04
C LEU A 62 -13.57 8.10 10.57
N TYR A 63 -12.46 7.43 10.91
CA TYR A 63 -12.27 6.01 10.62
C TYR A 63 -13.34 5.13 11.28
N ALA A 64 -13.71 5.43 12.55
CA ALA A 64 -14.74 4.67 13.27
C ALA A 64 -16.15 4.95 12.72
N ALA A 65 -16.42 6.19 12.30
CA ALA A 65 -17.71 6.56 11.72
C ALA A 65 -17.94 5.94 10.34
N ARG A 66 -16.92 5.92 9.50
CA ARG A 66 -16.96 5.31 8.18
C ARG A 66 -15.55 4.82 7.78
N ARG A 67 -15.39 3.52 7.69
CA ARG A 67 -14.12 2.92 7.27
C ARG A 67 -13.70 3.40 5.88
N PRO A 68 -12.49 3.96 5.73
CA PRO A 68 -11.95 4.28 4.43
C PRO A 68 -11.42 3.01 3.73
N ASP A 69 -11.43 3.05 2.40
CA ASP A 69 -10.76 2.06 1.56
C ASP A 69 -9.23 2.22 1.59
N LEU A 70 -8.75 3.44 1.90
CA LEU A 70 -7.34 3.79 2.03
C LEU A 70 -7.18 5.04 2.90
N ALA A 71 -6.11 5.10 3.69
CA ALA A 71 -5.71 6.31 4.42
C ALA A 71 -4.38 6.86 3.88
N VAL A 72 -4.34 8.19 3.69
CA VAL A 72 -3.12 8.97 3.47
C VAL A 72 -2.83 9.69 4.76
N LEU A 73 -1.71 9.39 5.42
CA LEU A 73 -1.39 9.91 6.76
C LEU A 73 -0.08 10.70 6.72
N ASP A 74 -0.11 11.93 7.21
CA ASP A 74 1.14 12.59 7.57
C ASP A 74 1.76 11.89 8.78
N LEU A 75 3.08 11.77 8.73
CA LEU A 75 3.85 11.23 9.83
C LEU A 75 3.88 12.18 11.02
N MET A 76 4.08 13.48 10.75
CA MET A 76 4.33 14.52 11.73
C MET A 76 3.05 15.21 12.18
N LEU A 77 2.10 14.46 12.76
CA LEU A 77 0.86 15.04 13.29
C LEU A 77 1.04 15.54 14.72
N PRO A 78 0.36 16.63 15.13
CA PRO A 78 0.41 17.14 16.49
C PRO A 78 -0.24 16.17 17.48
N GLY A 79 0.41 15.97 18.61
CA GLY A 79 -0.10 15.20 19.75
C GLY A 79 -0.04 13.67 19.56
N MET A 80 -0.56 13.13 18.46
CA MET A 80 -0.50 11.72 18.12
C MET A 80 0.11 11.57 16.73
N ASP A 81 1.30 10.99 16.64
CA ASP A 81 1.98 10.81 15.37
C ASP A 81 1.23 9.87 14.40
N GLY A 82 1.56 9.95 13.11
CA GLY A 82 0.91 9.14 12.08
C GLY A 82 1.12 7.63 12.26
N PHE A 83 2.19 7.22 12.95
CA PHE A 83 2.44 5.80 13.25
C PHE A 83 1.44 5.26 14.25
N GLU A 84 1.19 6.00 15.32
CA GLU A 84 0.20 5.63 16.32
C GLU A 84 -1.20 5.57 15.73
N VAL A 85 -1.56 6.54 14.86
CA VAL A 85 -2.81 6.53 14.11
C VAL A 85 -2.92 5.27 13.26
N CYS A 86 -1.89 4.95 12.46
CA CYS A 86 -1.85 3.75 11.62
C CYS A 86 -2.00 2.47 12.46
N ARG A 87 -1.26 2.36 13.58
CA ARG A 87 -1.32 1.20 14.46
C ARG A 87 -2.72 0.99 15.02
N ARG A 88 -3.38 2.07 15.49
CA ARG A 88 -4.75 2.01 16.01
C ARG A 88 -5.77 1.65 14.93
N MET A 89 -5.66 2.23 13.75
CA MET A 89 -6.53 1.83 12.62
C MET A 89 -6.40 0.34 12.31
N ARG A 90 -5.19 -0.19 12.28
CA ARG A 90 -4.91 -1.60 11.98
C ARG A 90 -5.38 -2.58 13.06
N ALA A 91 -5.44 -2.15 14.31
CA ALA A 91 -6.02 -2.96 15.38
C ALA A 91 -7.51 -3.27 15.14
N HIS A 92 -8.20 -2.45 14.34
CA HIS A 92 -9.60 -2.63 13.97
C HIS A 92 -9.80 -3.31 12.59
N GLY A 93 -8.72 -3.65 11.90
CA GLY A 93 -8.73 -4.39 10.64
C GLY A 93 -7.79 -3.82 9.57
N PRO A 94 -7.56 -4.59 8.50
CA PRO A 94 -6.63 -4.19 7.45
C PRO A 94 -7.19 -2.99 6.67
N VAL A 95 -6.47 -1.89 6.68
CA VAL A 95 -6.70 -0.72 5.83
C VAL A 95 -5.37 -0.38 5.16
N PRO A 96 -5.35 -0.18 3.85
CA PRO A 96 -4.17 0.31 3.16
C PRO A 96 -3.80 1.71 3.63
N VAL A 97 -2.50 1.94 3.88
CA VAL A 97 -1.99 3.22 4.38
C VAL A 97 -0.82 3.68 3.52
N ILE A 98 -0.91 4.91 3.03
CA ILE A 98 0.21 5.64 2.42
C ILE A 98 0.67 6.69 3.43
N MET A 99 1.95 6.63 3.84
CA MET A 99 2.54 7.64 4.73
C MET A 99 3.16 8.78 3.94
N LEU A 100 2.90 10.02 4.37
CA LEU A 100 3.62 11.19 3.91
C LEU A 100 4.76 11.48 4.90
N THR A 101 6.00 11.62 4.42
CA THR A 101 7.19 11.82 5.27
C THR A 101 7.99 13.04 4.84
N ALA A 102 8.65 13.72 5.77
CA ALA A 102 9.61 14.75 5.45
C ALA A 102 10.87 14.17 4.79
N ARG A 103 11.55 14.95 3.94
CA ARG A 103 12.82 14.57 3.34
C ARG A 103 13.94 14.78 4.35
N GLY A 104 14.63 13.72 4.79
CA GLY A 104 15.84 13.87 5.59
C GLY A 104 15.99 12.93 6.78
N ASP A 105 14.92 12.42 7.36
CA ASP A 105 15.00 11.54 8.52
C ASP A 105 15.06 10.07 8.09
N GLU A 106 16.30 9.60 7.90
CA GLU A 106 16.57 8.18 7.67
C GLU A 106 16.16 7.35 8.91
N ASP A 107 16.28 7.93 10.09
CA ASP A 107 15.85 7.33 11.36
C ASP A 107 14.31 7.33 11.51
N ASP A 108 13.60 8.38 11.10
CA ASP A 108 12.13 8.38 11.04
C ASP A 108 11.59 7.44 9.98
N ARG A 109 12.31 7.26 8.87
CA ARG A 109 12.03 6.19 7.90
C ARG A 109 12.19 4.79 8.51
N ILE A 110 13.18 4.60 9.37
CA ILE A 110 13.44 3.34 10.07
C ILE A 110 12.37 3.09 11.13
N LEU A 111 11.98 4.11 11.91
CA LEU A 111 10.91 4.03 12.93
C LEU A 111 9.53 3.84 12.27
N GLY A 112 9.28 4.52 11.14
CA GLY A 112 8.09 4.32 10.28
C GLY A 112 7.97 2.93 9.70
N LEU A 113 9.10 2.24 9.63
CA LEU A 113 9.24 0.89 9.13
C LEU A 113 8.56 -0.17 10.01
N GLU A 114 8.40 0.07 11.30
CA GLU A 114 7.79 -0.89 12.22
C GLU A 114 6.26 -0.86 12.20
N THR A 115 5.64 0.22 11.76
CA THR A 115 4.18 0.41 11.81
C THR A 115 3.38 -0.18 10.65
N GLY A 116 4.06 -0.61 9.58
CA GLY A 116 3.38 -1.40 8.54
C GLY A 116 2.65 -0.62 7.45
N ALA A 117 2.96 0.66 7.15
CA ALA A 117 2.38 1.35 5.99
C ALA A 117 2.65 0.58 4.67
N ASP A 118 1.72 0.69 3.74
CA ASP A 118 1.81 -0.01 2.45
C ASP A 118 2.66 0.74 1.43
N ASP A 119 2.79 2.06 1.61
CA ASP A 119 3.66 2.92 0.82
C ASP A 119 4.10 4.16 1.59
N TYR A 120 5.17 4.80 1.08
CA TYR A 120 5.75 6.04 1.62
C TYR A 120 5.96 7.04 0.49
N VAL A 121 5.57 8.28 0.75
CA VAL A 121 5.74 9.40 -0.17
C VAL A 121 6.48 10.53 0.55
N THR A 122 7.63 10.91 0.03
CA THR A 122 8.45 11.97 0.63
C THR A 122 7.94 13.35 0.22
N LYS A 123 7.75 14.25 1.19
CA LYS A 123 7.49 15.68 0.94
C LYS A 123 8.80 16.38 0.51
N PRO A 124 8.81 17.27 -0.52
CA PRO A 124 7.67 17.62 -1.37
C PRO A 124 7.36 16.55 -2.41
N PHE A 125 6.09 16.28 -2.67
CA PHE A 125 5.61 15.29 -3.64
C PHE A 125 4.69 15.92 -4.69
N SER A 126 4.54 15.23 -5.81
CA SER A 126 3.54 15.59 -6.81
C SER A 126 2.16 15.04 -6.40
N PRO A 127 1.11 15.88 -6.27
CA PRO A 127 -0.24 15.39 -5.98
C PRO A 127 -0.75 14.40 -7.03
N ARG A 128 -0.33 14.55 -8.30
CA ARG A 128 -0.66 13.59 -9.38
C ARG A 128 -0.01 12.22 -9.13
N GLU A 129 1.23 12.21 -8.65
CA GLU A 129 1.91 10.97 -8.28
C GLU A 129 1.18 10.29 -7.13
N LEU A 130 0.77 11.04 -6.11
CA LEU A 130 0.00 10.48 -4.99
C LEU A 130 -1.31 9.84 -5.45
N VAL A 131 -2.05 10.45 -6.39
CA VAL A 131 -3.26 9.85 -6.96
C VAL A 131 -2.96 8.52 -7.65
N LEU A 132 -1.88 8.44 -8.44
CA LEU A 132 -1.46 7.18 -9.09
C LEU A 132 -1.13 6.09 -8.06
N ARG A 133 -0.51 6.47 -6.95
CA ARG A 133 -0.21 5.55 -5.84
C ARG A 133 -1.47 5.05 -5.16
N VAL A 134 -2.41 5.94 -4.84
CA VAL A 134 -3.74 5.60 -4.30
C VAL A 134 -4.47 4.63 -5.25
N ASP A 135 -4.54 4.94 -6.54
CA ASP A 135 -5.13 4.07 -7.57
C ASP A 135 -4.50 2.69 -7.58
N SER A 136 -3.18 2.62 -7.54
CA SER A 136 -2.44 1.35 -7.57
C SER A 136 -2.71 0.50 -6.32
N VAL A 137 -2.68 1.13 -5.14
CA VAL A 137 -2.94 0.43 -3.86
C VAL A 137 -4.37 -0.10 -3.83
N LEU A 138 -5.36 0.72 -4.17
CA LEU A 138 -6.77 0.33 -4.17
C LEU A 138 -7.11 -0.73 -5.23
N ARG A 139 -6.57 -0.61 -6.44
CA ARG A 139 -6.76 -1.62 -7.50
C ARG A 139 -6.33 -3.00 -7.04
N ARG A 140 -5.18 -3.11 -6.36
CA ARG A 140 -4.66 -4.38 -5.86
C ARG A 140 -5.44 -4.90 -4.67
N ALA A 141 -5.82 -4.04 -3.73
CA ALA A 141 -6.68 -4.42 -2.61
C ALA A 141 -8.00 -5.04 -3.12
N ARG A 142 -8.56 -4.51 -4.21
CA ARG A 142 -9.77 -5.03 -4.85
C ARG A 142 -9.53 -6.28 -5.69
N ALA A 143 -8.43 -6.33 -6.46
CA ALA A 143 -8.08 -7.52 -7.23
C ALA A 143 -7.86 -8.75 -6.35
N ALA A 144 -7.43 -8.54 -5.12
CA ALA A 144 -7.29 -9.59 -4.12
C ALA A 144 -8.63 -10.15 -3.62
N ALA A 145 -9.74 -9.42 -3.80
CA ALA A 145 -11.09 -9.83 -3.39
C ALA A 145 -11.83 -10.66 -4.47
N VAL A 146 -11.28 -10.77 -5.68
CA VAL A 146 -11.89 -11.55 -6.77
C VAL A 146 -11.28 -12.95 -6.77
N PRO A 147 -12.08 -14.04 -6.65
CA PRO A 147 -11.59 -15.41 -6.76
C PRO A 147 -11.16 -15.66 -8.21
N ALA A 148 -9.89 -15.48 -8.54
CA ALA A 148 -9.30 -16.06 -9.75
C ALA A 148 -9.12 -17.55 -9.50
N GLY A 149 -9.58 -18.40 -10.43
CA GLY A 149 -9.66 -19.86 -10.38
C GLY A 149 -8.71 -20.58 -9.41
N GLN A 150 -8.94 -21.85 -9.11
CA GLN A 150 -8.39 -22.59 -7.96
C GLN A 150 -7.07 -22.01 -7.40
N PRO A 151 -7.08 -21.41 -6.22
CA PRO A 151 -5.90 -20.75 -5.67
C PRO A 151 -4.86 -21.82 -5.35
N ARG A 152 -3.81 -21.87 -6.16
CA ARG A 152 -2.68 -22.74 -5.86
C ARG A 152 -1.91 -22.11 -4.69
N LEU A 153 -1.83 -22.81 -3.58
CA LEU A 153 -0.96 -22.42 -2.47
C LEU A 153 0.46 -22.22 -3.01
N LEU A 154 1.12 -21.17 -2.54
CA LEU A 154 2.53 -20.94 -2.81
C LEU A 154 3.31 -21.44 -1.60
N GLU A 155 4.17 -22.43 -1.81
CA GLU A 155 4.86 -23.12 -0.73
C GLU A 155 6.37 -23.14 -0.98
N GLY A 156 7.13 -23.02 0.08
CA GLY A 156 8.59 -23.16 0.05
C GLY A 156 9.24 -22.75 1.36
N ALA A 157 10.28 -23.45 1.77
CA ALA A 157 11.05 -23.16 3.00
C ALA A 157 10.23 -23.07 4.29
N GLY A 158 9.14 -23.84 4.40
CA GLY A 158 8.20 -23.77 5.52
C GLY A 158 7.25 -22.56 5.45
N LEU A 159 7.28 -21.80 4.36
CA LEU A 159 6.31 -20.75 4.04
C LEU A 159 5.14 -21.38 3.29
N VAL A 160 3.92 -20.99 3.67
CA VAL A 160 2.68 -21.34 2.97
C VAL A 160 1.87 -20.06 2.80
N LEU A 161 1.61 -19.67 1.56
CA LEU A 161 0.74 -18.54 1.24
C LEU A 161 -0.50 -19.03 0.51
N ASP A 162 -1.64 -18.55 0.98
CA ASP A 162 -2.92 -18.67 0.30
C ASP A 162 -3.28 -17.33 -0.35
N PRO A 163 -3.14 -17.21 -1.69
CA PRO A 163 -3.47 -15.97 -2.39
C PRO A 163 -4.96 -15.61 -2.34
N ALA A 164 -5.86 -16.60 -2.20
CA ALA A 164 -7.30 -16.37 -2.14
C ALA A 164 -7.74 -15.88 -0.77
N ALA A 165 -7.25 -16.51 0.28
CA ALA A 165 -7.51 -16.10 1.66
C ALA A 165 -6.64 -14.92 2.09
N ARG A 166 -5.62 -14.52 1.29
CA ARG A 166 -4.58 -13.55 1.64
C ARG A 166 -3.96 -13.85 3.01
N SER A 167 -3.80 -15.10 3.30
CA SER A 167 -3.17 -15.58 4.52
C SER A 167 -1.79 -16.15 4.23
N ALA A 168 -0.90 -16.02 5.18
CA ALA A 168 0.45 -16.57 5.11
C ALA A 168 0.82 -17.20 6.43
N SER A 169 1.59 -18.27 6.38
CA SER A 169 2.20 -18.87 7.57
C SER A 169 3.66 -19.21 7.29
N CYS A 170 4.45 -19.22 8.36
CA CYS A 170 5.82 -19.70 8.36
C CYS A 170 5.98 -20.75 9.43
N ARG A 171 6.39 -21.97 9.04
CA ARG A 171 6.54 -23.11 9.95
C ARG A 171 5.29 -23.35 10.82
N GLY A 172 4.10 -23.24 10.22
CA GLY A 172 2.80 -23.39 10.87
C GLY A 172 2.31 -22.20 11.70
N ARG A 173 3.11 -21.14 11.87
CA ARG A 173 2.69 -19.92 12.57
C ARG A 173 2.13 -18.91 11.58
N LEU A 174 0.94 -18.38 11.81
CA LEU A 174 0.34 -17.33 11.01
C LEU A 174 1.21 -16.07 11.05
N LEU A 175 1.38 -15.43 9.89
CA LEU A 175 2.12 -14.21 9.71
C LEU A 175 1.16 -13.02 9.57
N ALA A 176 1.35 -11.99 10.39
CA ALA A 176 0.66 -10.71 10.23
C ALA A 176 1.38 -9.87 9.15
N LEU A 177 1.07 -10.12 7.88
CA LEU A 177 1.62 -9.37 6.76
C LEU A 177 0.71 -8.19 6.38
N THR A 178 1.34 -7.08 5.99
CA THR A 178 0.62 -6.01 5.28
C THR A 178 0.31 -6.43 3.85
N LEU A 179 -0.52 -5.66 3.14
CA LEU A 179 -0.84 -5.97 1.75
C LEU A 179 0.43 -6.08 0.88
N ARG A 180 1.37 -5.15 1.05
CA ARG A 180 2.61 -5.12 0.27
C ARG A 180 3.60 -6.20 0.65
N GLU A 181 3.73 -6.50 1.93
CA GLU A 181 4.58 -7.61 2.38
C GLU A 181 4.06 -8.95 1.85
N PHE A 182 2.74 -9.13 1.83
CA PHE A 182 2.12 -10.31 1.23
C PHE A 182 2.39 -10.38 -0.28
N ASP A 183 2.18 -9.29 -1.01
CA ASP A 183 2.40 -9.24 -2.46
C ASP A 183 3.87 -9.49 -2.82
N LEU A 184 4.81 -8.92 -2.04
CA LEU A 184 6.25 -9.12 -2.21
C LEU A 184 6.65 -10.58 -1.94
N LEU A 185 6.17 -11.17 -0.85
CA LEU A 185 6.45 -12.58 -0.54
C LEU A 185 5.84 -13.51 -1.58
N ALA A 186 4.61 -13.25 -2.02
CA ALA A 186 3.96 -14.02 -3.07
C ALA A 186 4.72 -13.91 -4.42
N PHE A 187 5.25 -12.73 -4.72
CA PHE A 187 6.07 -12.53 -5.91
C PHE A 187 7.37 -13.35 -5.85
N PHE A 188 8.08 -13.29 -4.74
CA PHE A 188 9.30 -14.06 -4.54
C PHE A 188 9.04 -15.57 -4.61
N LEU A 189 7.98 -16.08 -3.98
CA LEU A 189 7.63 -17.50 -4.03
C LEU A 189 7.23 -18.01 -5.42
N ARG A 190 6.77 -17.12 -6.31
CA ARG A 190 6.53 -17.47 -7.71
C ARG A 190 7.82 -17.52 -8.54
N HIS A 191 8.90 -16.92 -8.05
CA HIS A 191 10.16 -16.77 -8.78
C HIS A 191 11.37 -17.13 -7.91
N PRO A 192 11.40 -18.32 -7.30
CA PRO A 192 12.51 -18.72 -6.43
C PRO A 192 13.82 -18.78 -7.22
N GLY A 193 14.93 -18.43 -6.58
CA GLY A 193 16.26 -18.45 -7.17
C GLY A 193 16.58 -17.33 -8.14
N ARG A 194 15.58 -16.56 -8.59
CA ARG A 194 15.79 -15.42 -9.48
C ARG A 194 16.14 -14.14 -8.72
N VAL A 195 17.19 -13.46 -9.18
CA VAL A 195 17.57 -12.13 -8.67
C VAL A 195 16.69 -11.06 -9.34
N PHE A 196 16.23 -10.11 -8.54
CA PHE A 196 15.47 -8.95 -9.01
C PHE A 196 16.13 -7.67 -8.52
N THR A 197 16.25 -6.67 -9.40
CA THR A 197 16.67 -5.34 -8.99
C THR A 197 15.57 -4.65 -8.19
N ARG A 198 15.92 -3.54 -7.52
CA ARG A 198 14.91 -2.73 -6.80
C ARG A 198 13.88 -2.12 -7.75
N GLU A 199 14.31 -1.72 -8.93
CA GLU A 199 13.47 -1.19 -10.00
C GLU A 199 12.50 -2.25 -10.53
N GLU A 200 12.98 -3.48 -10.77
CA GLU A 200 12.13 -4.60 -11.18
C GLU A 200 11.08 -4.91 -10.10
N LEU A 201 11.49 -4.99 -8.83
CA LEU A 201 10.56 -5.20 -7.71
C LEU A 201 9.56 -4.06 -7.60
N MET A 202 10.00 -2.80 -7.75
CA MET A 202 9.11 -1.64 -7.73
C MET A 202 8.05 -1.74 -8.83
N ARG A 203 8.44 -2.12 -10.04
CA ARG A 203 7.52 -2.27 -11.17
C ARG A 203 6.59 -3.47 -10.99
N GLU A 204 7.11 -4.62 -10.63
CA GLU A 204 6.35 -5.87 -10.60
C GLU A 204 5.43 -5.96 -9.35
N VAL A 205 5.91 -5.51 -8.20
CA VAL A 205 5.17 -5.61 -6.93
C VAL A 205 4.36 -4.34 -6.64
N TRP A 206 4.86 -3.14 -6.92
CA TRP A 206 4.14 -1.88 -6.70
C TRP A 206 3.43 -1.39 -7.96
N GLY A 207 3.87 -1.81 -9.16
CA GLY A 207 3.33 -1.39 -10.45
C GLY A 207 3.77 0.01 -10.83
N TRP A 208 4.93 0.45 -10.36
CA TRP A 208 5.50 1.76 -10.62
C TRP A 208 6.87 1.63 -11.27
N ASP A 209 7.14 2.51 -12.22
CA ASP A 209 8.43 2.74 -12.84
C ASP A 209 9.11 4.03 -12.32
N PHE A 210 8.54 4.62 -11.24
CA PHE A 210 9.00 5.83 -10.59
C PHE A 210 8.93 5.69 -9.06
N GLY A 211 9.53 6.63 -8.34
CA GLY A 211 9.50 6.70 -6.88
C GLY A 211 10.80 6.30 -6.20
N ASP A 212 10.81 6.37 -4.88
CA ASP A 212 12.00 6.08 -4.07
C ASP A 212 12.16 4.56 -3.89
N LEU A 213 13.25 4.03 -4.42
CA LEU A 213 13.61 2.61 -4.32
C LEU A 213 13.88 2.14 -2.89
N SER A 214 14.07 3.07 -1.94
CA SER A 214 14.17 2.75 -0.51
C SER A 214 12.92 2.05 0.00
N THR A 215 11.74 2.31 -0.59
CA THR A 215 10.49 1.60 -0.32
C THR A 215 10.64 0.08 -0.40
N VAL A 216 11.33 -0.42 -1.43
CA VAL A 216 11.60 -1.86 -1.59
C VAL A 216 12.48 -2.39 -0.47
N THR A 217 13.57 -1.66 -0.16
CA THR A 217 14.53 -2.05 0.89
C THR A 217 13.84 -2.19 2.24
N VAL A 218 12.96 -1.26 2.54
CA VAL A 218 12.14 -1.21 3.74
C VAL A 218 11.23 -2.44 3.86
N HIS A 219 10.48 -2.74 2.82
CA HIS A 219 9.56 -3.88 2.83
C HIS A 219 10.31 -5.22 2.89
N VAL A 220 11.47 -5.33 2.22
CA VAL A 220 12.35 -6.50 2.36
C VAL A 220 12.84 -6.66 3.81
N ARG A 221 13.29 -5.57 4.47
CA ARG A 221 13.73 -5.62 5.87
C ARG A 221 12.61 -6.10 6.80
N ARG A 222 11.39 -5.55 6.64
CA ARG A 222 10.20 -5.97 7.43
C ARG A 222 9.84 -7.42 7.20
N LEU A 223 9.82 -7.81 5.93
CA LEU A 223 9.49 -9.19 5.57
C LEU A 223 10.49 -10.15 6.19
N ARG A 224 11.79 -9.84 6.15
CA ARG A 224 12.83 -10.60 6.86
C ARG A 224 12.53 -10.73 8.35
N GLY A 225 12.14 -9.66 9.02
CA GLY A 225 11.73 -9.69 10.44
C GLY A 225 10.59 -10.66 10.76
N LYS A 226 9.81 -11.08 9.74
CA LYS A 226 8.66 -11.98 9.90
C LYS A 226 8.93 -13.41 9.45
N VAL A 227 9.81 -13.62 8.47
CA VAL A 227 10.04 -14.92 7.83
C VAL A 227 11.40 -15.54 8.12
N GLU A 228 12.42 -14.73 8.43
CA GLU A 228 13.75 -15.22 8.77
C GLU A 228 13.86 -15.67 10.23
N ALA A 229 14.76 -16.60 10.49
CA ALA A 229 15.12 -16.95 11.86
C ALA A 229 15.99 -15.86 12.50
N ASP A 230 16.93 -15.32 11.74
CA ASP A 230 17.75 -14.16 12.07
C ASP A 230 17.69 -13.14 10.92
N PRO A 231 16.99 -12.01 11.10
CA PRO A 231 16.88 -10.98 10.07
C PRO A 231 18.21 -10.30 9.71
N ALA A 232 19.21 -10.35 10.60
CA ALA A 232 20.55 -9.80 10.35
C ALA A 232 21.37 -10.71 9.42
N HIS A 233 21.12 -12.02 9.46
CA HIS A 233 21.74 -13.04 8.62
C HIS A 233 20.68 -13.78 7.80
N PRO A 234 20.06 -13.12 6.81
CA PRO A 234 18.92 -13.67 6.09
C PRO A 234 19.34 -14.83 5.18
N GLU A 235 18.64 -15.97 5.32
CA GLU A 235 18.87 -17.17 4.52
C GLU A 235 17.84 -17.32 3.39
N LEU A 236 16.60 -16.85 3.60
CA LEU A 236 15.54 -16.97 2.62
C LEU A 236 15.57 -15.81 1.61
N ILE A 237 15.48 -14.57 2.09
CA ILE A 237 15.48 -13.39 1.21
C ILE A 237 16.89 -12.79 1.24
N ARG A 238 17.76 -13.23 0.33
CA ARG A 238 19.15 -12.80 0.26
C ARG A 238 19.33 -11.49 -0.47
N THR A 239 20.32 -10.69 -0.03
CA THR A 239 20.80 -9.53 -0.78
C THR A 239 21.87 -10.02 -1.76
N VAL A 240 21.69 -9.71 -3.03
CA VAL A 240 22.72 -9.84 -4.05
C VAL A 240 23.36 -8.47 -4.22
N TRP A 241 24.57 -8.31 -3.67
CA TRP A 241 25.25 -7.02 -3.59
C TRP A 241 25.42 -6.38 -4.97
N GLY A 242 25.15 -5.09 -5.05
CA GLY A 242 25.19 -4.33 -6.31
C GLY A 242 24.02 -4.59 -7.26
N VAL A 243 23.16 -5.61 -7.02
CA VAL A 243 22.03 -5.97 -7.89
C VAL A 243 20.69 -5.78 -7.20
N GLY A 244 20.38 -6.55 -6.16
CA GLY A 244 19.05 -6.50 -5.55
C GLY A 244 18.78 -7.63 -4.58
N TYR A 245 17.66 -8.35 -4.76
CA TYR A 245 17.20 -9.39 -3.83
C TYR A 245 16.79 -10.67 -4.55
N ARG A 246 16.91 -11.80 -3.83
CA ARG A 246 16.56 -13.14 -4.30
C ARG A 246 15.96 -13.95 -3.15
N LEU A 247 14.95 -14.76 -3.44
CA LEU A 247 14.47 -15.79 -2.51
C LEU A 247 15.16 -17.11 -2.80
N ASP A 248 15.86 -17.64 -1.80
CA ASP A 248 16.49 -18.96 -1.85
C ASP A 248 15.64 -19.96 -1.07
N LEU A 249 15.22 -21.05 -1.70
CA LEU A 249 14.51 -22.13 -1.05
C LEU A 249 15.49 -23.28 -0.71
N PRO A 250 15.51 -23.79 0.53
CA PRO A 250 16.31 -24.97 0.88
C PRO A 250 15.91 -26.15 0.00
N GLY A 251 16.88 -26.74 -0.70
CA GLY A 251 16.67 -27.89 -1.59
C GLY A 251 16.47 -27.57 -3.07
N GLY A 252 16.51 -26.30 -3.48
CA GLY A 252 16.68 -25.90 -4.87
C GLY A 252 18.16 -25.87 -5.23
N ASP A 253 18.55 -26.63 -6.26
CA ASP A 253 19.92 -26.65 -6.78
C ASP A 253 20.40 -25.23 -7.10
N THR A 254 21.19 -24.65 -6.26
CA THR A 254 22.00 -23.48 -6.55
C THR A 254 23.18 -23.95 -7.40
N ALA A 255 22.93 -24.24 -8.68
CA ALA A 255 24.02 -24.40 -9.63
C ALA A 255 24.71 -23.04 -9.78
N ALA A 256 25.85 -22.96 -9.12
CA ALA A 256 27.05 -22.18 -9.37
C ALA A 256 26.90 -20.84 -10.16
N LEU A 257 26.90 -19.74 -9.42
CA LEU A 257 27.66 -18.56 -9.79
C LEU A 257 28.43 -18.09 -8.55
N ASP A 258 29.30 -18.96 -8.07
CA ASP A 258 30.44 -18.59 -7.22
C ASP A 258 31.70 -18.68 -8.06
N ASP A 259 32.58 -17.72 -7.85
CA ASP A 259 33.93 -17.56 -8.34
C ASP A 259 34.17 -16.64 -9.54
N GLY A 260 34.83 -15.57 -9.18
CA GLY A 260 35.54 -14.69 -10.07
C GLY A 260 36.10 -13.43 -9.44
N ALA A 261 36.64 -13.49 -8.22
CA ALA A 261 37.44 -12.36 -7.73
C ALA A 261 38.40 -12.80 -6.64
N ALA A 262 39.47 -13.50 -7.07
CA ALA A 262 40.69 -13.57 -6.31
C ALA A 262 41.86 -13.82 -7.29
N SER A 263 42.50 -12.76 -7.74
CA SER A 263 43.94 -12.64 -8.02
C SER A 263 44.27 -11.18 -8.35
#